data_ecbe59db9ad128aeda8ebe20228544c9
#
_entry.id   ecbe59db9ad128aeda8ebe20228544c9
#
_cell.length_a   1.000
_cell.length_b   1.000
_cell.length_c   1.000
_cell.angle_alpha   90.00
_cell.angle_beta   90.00
_cell.angle_gamma   90.00
#
_symmetry.space_group_name_H-M   'P 1'
#
loop_
_entity.id
_entity.type
_entity.pdbx_description
1 polymer ?
#
loop_
_entity_poly.entity_id
_entity_poly.type
_entity_poly.pdbx_seq_one_letter_code
_entity_poly.pdbx_strand_id
1 'polypeptide(L)'
;MYKERDVETLWEKYSKLLERLNDENVSNLVTSMDQRILMSSFSQREKEPFCGIGGNVEYSLELAKKANTLNKAFEYDLSKASIIKCALLSILGRVGTLTINRYVETTSEWHKEKLGQYYDWNEDCPKYQINDMTLFLLQFYNVKLTWEEWNAISLIK
;
A
#
# COMPACT_ATOMS: atom_id res chain seq x y z
N MET A 1 0.13 -20.12 -9.70
CA MET A 1 1.11 -19.47 -10.57
C MET A 1 1.23 -18.02 -10.14
N TYR A 2 2.42 -17.58 -9.89
CA TYR A 2 2.75 -16.19 -9.55
C TYR A 2 2.36 -15.27 -10.71
N LYS A 3 1.49 -14.30 -10.44
CA LYS A 3 1.06 -13.33 -11.47
C LYS A 3 2.17 -12.29 -11.69
N GLU A 4 2.80 -12.32 -12.84
CA GLU A 4 3.71 -11.26 -13.26
C GLU A 4 2.91 -9.99 -13.55
N ARG A 5 3.34 -8.86 -12.95
CA ARG A 5 2.69 -7.56 -13.10
C ARG A 5 3.52 -6.64 -13.96
N ASP A 6 2.85 -5.81 -14.74
CA ASP A 6 3.48 -4.64 -15.36
C ASP A 6 3.67 -3.55 -14.30
N VAL A 7 4.81 -3.64 -13.59
CA VAL A 7 5.12 -2.76 -12.46
C VAL A 7 5.34 -1.30 -12.89
N GLU A 8 5.83 -1.08 -14.10
CA GLU A 8 6.02 0.27 -14.63
C GLU A 8 4.68 0.98 -14.83
N THR A 9 3.73 0.31 -15.47
CA THR A 9 2.38 0.83 -15.66
C THR A 9 1.66 1.05 -14.32
N LEU A 10 1.82 0.13 -13.36
CA LEU A 10 1.23 0.29 -12.02
C LEU A 10 1.80 1.52 -11.30
N TRP A 11 3.12 1.69 -11.34
CA TRP A 11 3.77 2.81 -10.70
C TRP A 11 3.38 4.15 -11.34
N GLU A 12 3.31 4.20 -12.66
CA GLU A 12 2.87 5.39 -13.38
C GLU A 12 1.45 5.81 -12.97
N LYS A 13 0.52 4.86 -12.89
CA LYS A 13 -0.86 5.14 -12.45
C LYS A 13 -0.91 5.62 -11.01
N TYR A 14 -0.18 4.95 -10.12
CA TYR A 14 -0.11 5.28 -8.70
C TYR A 14 0.45 6.68 -8.49
N SER A 15 1.60 6.97 -9.10
CA SER A 15 2.26 8.27 -8.99
C SER A 15 1.41 9.41 -9.54
N LYS A 16 0.81 9.23 -10.72
CA LYS A 16 -0.07 10.24 -11.34
C LYS A 16 -1.29 10.57 -10.48
N LEU A 17 -1.89 9.57 -9.83
CA LEU A 17 -3.01 9.82 -8.93
C LEU A 17 -2.58 10.62 -7.70
N LEU A 18 -1.43 10.29 -7.10
CA LEU A 18 -0.91 11.03 -5.95
C LEU A 18 -0.49 12.47 -6.31
N GLU A 19 0.06 12.69 -7.50
CA GLU A 19 0.39 14.03 -7.98
C GLU A 19 -0.84 14.95 -8.05
N ARG A 20 -2.05 14.40 -8.29
CA ARG A 20 -3.31 15.17 -8.30
C ARG A 20 -3.65 15.77 -6.93
N LEU A 21 -3.10 15.24 -5.84
CA LEU A 21 -3.28 15.83 -4.51
C LEU A 21 -2.59 17.18 -4.36
N ASN A 22 -1.60 17.46 -5.20
CA ASN A 22 -0.77 18.68 -5.14
C ASN A 22 -0.27 18.96 -3.72
N ASP A 23 0.22 17.92 -3.05
CA ASP A 23 0.72 17.94 -1.67
C ASP A 23 2.19 17.57 -1.66
N GLU A 24 3.05 18.52 -1.35
CA GLU A 24 4.50 18.35 -1.32
C GLU A 24 4.94 17.30 -0.30
N ASN A 25 4.25 17.19 0.84
CA ASN A 25 4.57 16.23 1.88
C ASN A 25 4.25 14.80 1.43
N VAL A 26 3.16 14.60 0.70
CA VAL A 26 2.86 13.32 0.05
C VAL A 26 3.92 12.97 -0.98
N SER A 27 4.33 13.93 -1.82
CA SER A 27 5.39 13.72 -2.81
C SER A 27 6.72 13.34 -2.16
N ASN A 28 7.10 14.00 -1.06
CA ASN A 28 8.31 13.69 -0.32
C ASN A 28 8.27 12.28 0.27
N LEU A 29 7.15 11.88 0.85
CA LEU A 29 6.95 10.52 1.38
C LEU A 29 7.11 9.49 0.26
N VAL A 30 6.40 9.67 -0.83
CA VAL A 30 6.40 8.72 -1.96
C VAL A 30 7.79 8.62 -2.59
N THR A 31 8.49 9.73 -2.78
CA THR A 31 9.86 9.74 -3.30
C THR A 31 10.84 9.05 -2.37
N SER A 32 10.67 9.22 -1.05
CA SER A 32 11.53 8.58 -0.06
C SER A 32 11.34 7.07 0.05
N MET A 33 10.17 6.56 -0.33
CA MET A 33 9.80 5.15 -0.20
C MET A 33 9.51 4.46 -1.55
N ASP A 34 9.77 5.12 -2.67
CA ASP A 34 9.31 4.73 -4.01
C ASP A 34 9.57 3.25 -4.35
N GLN A 35 10.82 2.82 -4.34
CA GLN A 35 11.21 1.43 -4.64
C GLN A 35 10.61 0.45 -3.64
N ARG A 36 10.55 0.81 -2.38
CA ARG A 36 9.99 -0.04 -1.34
C ARG A 36 8.49 -0.22 -1.51
N ILE A 37 7.77 0.84 -1.87
CA ILE A 37 6.33 0.77 -2.18
C ILE A 37 6.11 -0.12 -3.39
N LEU A 38 6.83 0.13 -4.48
CA LEU A 38 6.68 -0.60 -5.74
C LEU A 38 7.00 -2.08 -5.60
N MET A 39 8.09 -2.43 -4.91
CA MET A 39 8.56 -3.80 -4.78
C MET A 39 7.82 -4.62 -3.72
N SER A 40 6.97 -3.97 -2.91
CA SER A 40 6.31 -4.65 -1.80
C SER A 40 5.17 -5.56 -2.25
N SER A 41 5.10 -6.74 -1.61
CA SER A 41 4.00 -7.68 -1.74
C SER A 41 2.91 -7.39 -0.72
N PHE A 42 1.66 -7.56 -1.10
CA PHE A 42 0.53 -7.45 -0.19
C PHE A 42 0.39 -8.68 0.72
N SER A 43 0.65 -9.86 0.17
CA SER A 43 0.53 -11.13 0.86
C SER A 43 1.79 -12.01 0.69
N GLN A 44 1.85 -13.12 1.43
CA GLN A 44 3.03 -13.98 1.46
C GLN A 44 2.96 -15.14 0.46
N ARG A 45 1.74 -15.61 0.12
CA ARG A 45 1.54 -16.83 -0.67
C ARG A 45 0.92 -16.52 -2.02
N GLU A 46 1.33 -17.26 -3.05
CA GLU A 46 0.86 -17.08 -4.43
C GLU A 46 -0.66 -17.20 -4.60
N LYS A 47 -1.32 -18.02 -3.76
CA LYS A 47 -2.77 -18.19 -3.77
C LYS A 47 -3.53 -17.04 -3.08
N GLU A 48 -2.84 -16.24 -2.31
CA GLU A 48 -3.42 -15.07 -1.65
C GLU A 48 -3.46 -13.89 -2.62
N PRO A 49 -4.46 -13.01 -2.48
CA PRO A 49 -4.59 -11.86 -3.36
C PRO A 49 -3.36 -10.95 -3.29
N PHE A 50 -2.98 -10.41 -4.43
CA PHE A 50 -1.92 -9.40 -4.56
C PHE A 50 -0.54 -9.85 -4.04
N CYS A 51 -0.24 -11.14 -4.05
CA CYS A 51 1.11 -11.65 -3.77
C CYS A 51 2.06 -11.20 -4.89
N GLY A 52 3.27 -10.81 -4.53
CA GLY A 52 4.34 -10.48 -5.45
C GLY A 52 4.63 -8.99 -5.61
N ILE A 53 5.67 -8.71 -6.39
CA ILE A 53 6.11 -7.35 -6.70
C ILE A 53 4.95 -6.53 -7.26
N GLY A 54 4.78 -5.31 -6.77
CA GLY A 54 3.68 -4.43 -7.15
C GLY A 54 2.34 -4.78 -6.52
N GLY A 55 2.27 -5.81 -5.68
CA GLY A 55 1.01 -6.27 -5.09
C GLY A 55 0.31 -5.22 -4.24
N ASN A 56 1.05 -4.49 -3.42
CA ASN A 56 0.48 -3.40 -2.63
C ASN A 56 -0.04 -2.25 -3.52
N VAL A 57 0.71 -1.90 -4.56
CA VAL A 57 0.30 -0.85 -5.49
C VAL A 57 -0.97 -1.26 -6.25
N GLU A 58 -1.02 -2.48 -6.79
CA GLU A 58 -2.22 -3.00 -7.47
C GLU A 58 -3.44 -2.98 -6.55
N TYR A 59 -3.28 -3.47 -5.30
CA TYR A 59 -4.34 -3.43 -4.29
C TYR A 59 -4.87 -2.01 -4.05
N SER A 60 -3.97 -1.04 -3.85
CA SER A 60 -4.37 0.33 -3.55
C SER A 60 -5.10 1.00 -4.73
N LEU A 61 -4.69 0.72 -5.95
CA LEU A 61 -5.36 1.20 -7.16
C LEU A 61 -6.76 0.59 -7.32
N GLU A 62 -6.90 -0.71 -7.04
CA GLU A 62 -8.23 -1.35 -7.04
C GLU A 62 -9.13 -0.81 -5.92
N LEU A 63 -8.56 -0.56 -4.74
CA LEU A 63 -9.29 0.05 -3.63
C LEU A 63 -9.81 1.44 -4.00
N ALA A 64 -8.97 2.28 -4.61
CA ALA A 64 -9.36 3.61 -5.08
C ALA A 64 -10.50 3.54 -6.12
N LYS A 65 -10.40 2.60 -7.06
CA LYS A 65 -11.43 2.38 -8.07
C LYS A 65 -12.77 1.95 -7.46
N LYS A 66 -12.73 1.00 -6.54
CA LYS A 66 -13.93 0.50 -5.84
C LYS A 66 -14.55 1.61 -4.98
N ALA A 67 -13.74 2.34 -4.21
CA ALA A 67 -14.23 3.45 -3.39
C ALA A 67 -14.89 4.54 -4.23
N ASN A 68 -14.30 4.91 -5.36
CA ASN A 68 -14.91 5.87 -6.28
C ASN A 68 -16.22 5.37 -6.89
N THR A 69 -16.29 4.09 -7.23
CA THR A 69 -17.54 3.47 -7.74
C THR A 69 -18.65 3.50 -6.70
N LEU A 70 -18.35 3.13 -5.45
CA LEU A 70 -19.31 3.18 -4.34
C LEU A 70 -19.75 4.60 -4.03
N ASN A 71 -18.80 5.56 -4.02
CA ASN A 71 -19.12 6.97 -3.79
C ASN A 71 -20.14 7.49 -4.81
N LYS A 72 -19.97 7.14 -6.08
CA LYS A 72 -20.94 7.52 -7.14
C LYS A 72 -22.27 6.80 -7.00
N ALA A 73 -22.23 5.49 -6.76
CA ALA A 73 -23.45 4.66 -6.69
C ALA A 73 -24.37 5.02 -5.52
N PHE A 74 -23.79 5.41 -4.38
CA PHE A 74 -24.53 5.78 -3.16
C PHE A 74 -24.62 7.28 -2.92
N GLU A 75 -24.09 8.08 -3.83
CA GLU A 75 -24.14 9.56 -3.75
C GLU A 75 -23.61 10.13 -2.43
N TYR A 76 -22.51 9.53 -1.90
CA TYR A 76 -21.91 9.96 -0.63
C TYR A 76 -21.24 11.33 -0.68
N ASP A 77 -21.01 11.87 -1.86
CA ASP A 77 -20.34 13.17 -2.08
C ASP A 77 -18.95 13.30 -1.41
N LEU A 78 -18.20 12.20 -1.38
CA LEU A 78 -16.83 12.24 -0.90
C LEU A 78 -15.91 12.88 -1.93
N SER A 79 -14.95 13.68 -1.47
CA SER A 79 -13.98 14.29 -2.37
C SER A 79 -13.07 13.25 -3.02
N LYS A 80 -12.76 13.44 -4.30
CA LYS A 80 -11.80 12.56 -5.00
C LYS A 80 -10.42 12.57 -4.34
N ALA A 81 -10.00 13.72 -3.82
CA ALA A 81 -8.74 13.86 -3.11
C ALA A 81 -8.69 12.97 -1.86
N SER A 82 -9.75 12.95 -1.05
CA SER A 82 -9.83 12.08 0.14
C SER A 82 -9.83 10.60 -0.25
N ILE A 83 -10.57 10.22 -1.29
CA ILE A 83 -10.58 8.83 -1.79
C ILE A 83 -9.18 8.40 -2.23
N ILE A 84 -8.50 9.21 -3.04
CA ILE A 84 -7.14 8.93 -3.52
C ILE A 84 -6.19 8.83 -2.33
N LYS A 85 -6.19 9.82 -1.45
CA LYS A 85 -5.31 9.85 -0.29
C LYS A 85 -5.49 8.61 0.59
N CYS A 86 -6.71 8.32 1.01
CA CYS A 86 -7.00 7.19 1.88
C CYS A 86 -6.69 5.85 1.21
N ALA A 87 -7.09 5.65 -0.05
CA ALA A 87 -6.89 4.39 -0.74
C ALA A 87 -5.41 4.13 -1.06
N LEU A 88 -4.71 5.12 -1.60
CA LEU A 88 -3.33 4.91 -2.07
C LEU A 88 -2.31 4.91 -0.94
N LEU A 89 -2.53 5.66 0.13
CA LEU A 89 -1.59 5.73 1.26
C LEU A 89 -1.88 4.70 2.35
N SER A 90 -3.02 4.04 2.33
CA SER A 90 -3.38 3.01 3.32
C SER A 90 -2.45 1.80 3.35
N ILE A 91 -1.70 1.56 2.27
CA ILE A 91 -0.78 0.44 2.14
C ILE A 91 0.57 0.65 2.85
N LEU A 92 0.88 1.87 3.28
CA LEU A 92 2.21 2.21 3.80
C LEU A 92 2.65 1.30 4.95
N GLY A 93 1.77 0.99 5.88
CA GLY A 93 2.06 0.05 6.96
C GLY A 93 2.31 -1.38 6.50
N ARG A 94 1.86 -1.75 5.29
CA ARG A 94 2.16 -3.05 4.67
C ARG A 94 3.54 -3.07 4.03
N VAL A 95 4.07 -1.92 3.64
CA VAL A 95 5.43 -1.79 3.09
C VAL A 95 6.48 -2.05 4.18
N GLY A 96 6.30 -1.45 5.34
CA GLY A 96 7.23 -1.58 6.46
C GLY A 96 7.28 -0.34 7.34
N THR A 97 8.39 -0.19 8.04
CA THR A 97 8.71 1.00 8.83
C THR A 97 9.36 2.08 7.96
N LEU A 98 9.92 3.12 8.55
CA LEU A 98 10.68 4.15 7.83
C LEU A 98 11.83 3.58 6.98
N THR A 99 12.48 2.51 7.46
CA THR A 99 13.70 1.97 6.83
C THR A 99 13.68 0.46 6.61
N ILE A 100 12.76 -0.28 7.26
CA ILE A 100 12.76 -1.75 7.28
C ILE A 100 11.51 -2.26 6.54
N ASN A 101 11.71 -3.15 5.57
CA ASN A 101 10.61 -3.79 4.85
C ASN A 101 9.91 -4.81 5.75
N ARG A 102 8.59 -4.88 5.63
CA ARG A 102 7.77 -5.84 6.37
C ARG A 102 8.01 -7.28 5.95
N TYR A 103 8.14 -7.50 4.65
CA TYR A 103 8.40 -8.81 4.05
C TYR A 103 9.75 -8.83 3.35
N VAL A 104 10.37 -10.01 3.34
CA VAL A 104 11.54 -10.35 2.53
C VAL A 104 11.19 -11.56 1.66
N GLU A 105 11.86 -11.71 0.54
CA GLU A 105 11.69 -12.92 -0.27
C GLU A 105 12.17 -14.14 0.51
N THR A 106 11.37 -15.23 0.49
CA THR A 106 11.79 -16.47 1.12
C THR A 106 12.99 -17.10 0.40
N THR A 107 13.95 -17.58 1.15
CA THR A 107 15.08 -18.34 0.63
C THR A 107 14.82 -19.85 0.60
N SER A 108 13.69 -20.29 1.18
CA SER A 108 13.33 -21.71 1.27
C SER A 108 12.61 -22.19 0.03
N GLU A 109 13.29 -22.98 -0.79
CA GLU A 109 12.68 -23.62 -1.97
C GLU A 109 11.52 -24.57 -1.55
N TRP A 110 11.64 -25.23 -0.41
CA TRP A 110 10.57 -26.08 0.12
C TRP A 110 9.27 -25.28 0.39
N HIS A 111 9.39 -24.07 0.98
CA HIS A 111 8.22 -23.21 1.24
C HIS A 111 7.58 -22.74 -0.08
N LYS A 112 8.39 -22.42 -1.08
CA LYS A 112 7.88 -22.05 -2.42
C LYS A 112 7.13 -23.21 -3.06
N GLU A 113 7.74 -24.39 -3.13
CA GLU A 113 7.20 -25.54 -3.82
C GLU A 113 6.00 -26.17 -3.10
N LYS A 114 6.06 -26.30 -1.79
CA LYS A 114 5.03 -27.01 -1.00
C LYS A 114 3.92 -26.11 -0.49
N LEU A 115 4.23 -24.87 -0.15
CA LEU A 115 3.28 -23.92 0.45
C LEU A 115 2.90 -22.77 -0.48
N GLY A 116 3.57 -22.63 -1.63
CA GLY A 116 3.43 -21.47 -2.51
C GLY A 116 3.80 -20.16 -1.79
N GLN A 117 4.69 -20.24 -0.78
CA GLN A 117 5.09 -19.09 0.03
C GLN A 117 6.34 -18.47 -0.55
N TYR A 118 6.20 -17.25 -1.07
CA TYR A 118 7.27 -16.50 -1.72
C TYR A 118 7.87 -15.42 -0.82
N TYR A 119 7.18 -15.05 0.26
CA TYR A 119 7.64 -14.02 1.19
C TYR A 119 7.56 -14.50 2.62
N ASP A 120 8.57 -14.12 3.40
CA ASP A 120 8.64 -14.32 4.84
C ASP A 120 8.48 -13.00 5.57
N TRP A 121 8.02 -13.06 6.81
CA TRP A 121 8.12 -11.91 7.70
C TRP A 121 9.58 -11.55 7.91
N ASN A 122 9.92 -10.27 7.75
CA ASN A 122 11.27 -9.80 8.05
C ASN A 122 11.47 -9.75 9.56
N GLU A 123 12.39 -10.60 10.07
CA GLU A 123 12.67 -10.70 11.51
C GLU A 123 13.19 -9.39 12.11
N ASP A 124 13.85 -8.55 11.30
CA ASP A 124 14.31 -7.23 11.71
C ASP A 124 13.16 -6.21 11.79
N CYS A 125 12.00 -6.52 11.24
CA CYS A 125 10.83 -5.65 11.27
C CYS A 125 10.06 -5.83 12.58
N PRO A 126 9.87 -4.78 13.39
CA PRO A 126 9.06 -4.89 14.59
C PRO A 126 7.61 -5.23 14.25
N LYS A 127 6.93 -5.94 15.14
CA LYS A 127 5.49 -6.20 14.98
C LYS A 127 4.67 -4.95 15.31
N TYR A 128 3.74 -4.63 14.45
CA TYR A 128 2.85 -3.47 14.60
C TYR A 128 1.51 -3.72 13.92
N GLN A 129 0.52 -2.91 14.24
CA GLN A 129 -0.73 -2.85 13.47
C GLN A 129 -0.50 -2.01 12.20
N ILE A 130 -1.05 -2.47 11.06
CA ILE A 130 -0.83 -1.81 9.76
C ILE A 130 -1.30 -0.36 9.76
N ASN A 131 -2.49 -0.12 10.31
CA ASN A 131 -3.06 1.23 10.43
C ASN A 131 -2.20 2.14 11.30
N ASP A 132 -1.68 1.66 12.43
CA ASP A 132 -0.82 2.45 13.32
C ASP A 132 0.47 2.86 12.61
N MET A 133 1.11 1.94 11.90
CA MET A 133 2.32 2.26 11.14
C MET A 133 2.02 3.20 9.98
N THR A 134 0.90 3.01 9.28
CA THR A 134 0.47 3.92 8.22
C THR A 134 0.31 5.34 8.75
N LEU A 135 -0.41 5.52 9.85
CA LEU A 135 -0.62 6.83 10.47
C LEU A 135 0.69 7.44 10.98
N PHE A 136 1.57 6.61 11.56
CA PHE A 136 2.91 7.06 11.98
C PHE A 136 3.74 7.60 10.80
N LEU A 137 3.78 6.86 9.69
CA LEU A 137 4.52 7.28 8.48
C LEU A 137 3.95 8.57 7.89
N LEU A 138 2.63 8.71 7.82
CA LEU A 138 1.97 9.93 7.37
C LEU A 138 2.31 11.12 8.26
N GLN A 139 2.28 10.94 9.57
CA GLN A 139 2.67 11.96 10.53
C GLN A 139 4.15 12.35 10.40
N PHE A 140 5.03 11.35 10.25
CA PHE A 140 6.48 11.59 10.12
C PHE A 140 6.81 12.50 8.93
N TYR A 141 6.10 12.33 7.82
CA TYR A 141 6.24 13.16 6.62
C TYR A 141 5.36 14.41 6.62
N ASN A 142 4.71 14.73 7.73
CA ASN A 142 3.79 15.87 7.86
C ASN A 142 2.62 15.86 6.87
N VAL A 143 2.17 14.69 6.47
CA VAL A 143 0.95 14.55 5.66
C VAL A 143 -0.26 14.78 6.56
N LYS A 144 -0.98 15.85 6.31
CA LYS A 144 -2.17 16.19 7.10
C LYS A 144 -3.37 15.41 6.62
N LEU A 145 -4.12 14.88 7.59
CA LEU A 145 -5.37 14.18 7.37
C LEU A 145 -6.52 14.97 7.99
N THR A 146 -7.67 14.98 7.33
CA THR A 146 -8.92 15.37 7.98
C THR A 146 -9.30 14.31 9.02
N TRP A 147 -10.26 14.62 9.90
CA TRP A 147 -10.75 13.64 10.87
C TRP A 147 -11.34 12.40 10.19
N GLU A 148 -12.08 12.59 9.09
CA GLU A 148 -12.68 11.52 8.30
C GLU A 148 -11.62 10.65 7.63
N GLU A 149 -10.57 11.25 7.05
CA GLU A 149 -9.45 10.53 6.45
C GLU A 149 -8.69 9.72 7.50
N TRP A 150 -8.44 10.32 8.65
CA TRP A 150 -7.78 9.64 9.78
C TRP A 150 -8.60 8.42 10.23
N ASN A 151 -9.91 8.60 10.42
CA ASN A 151 -10.81 7.51 10.80
C ASN A 151 -10.80 6.38 9.74
N ALA A 152 -10.90 6.73 8.46
CA ALA A 152 -10.88 5.75 7.39
C ALA A 152 -9.62 4.89 7.42
N ILE A 153 -8.44 5.51 7.57
CA ILE A 153 -7.16 4.79 7.64
C ILE A 153 -7.05 3.98 8.94
N SER A 154 -7.52 4.50 10.07
CA SER A 154 -7.45 3.82 11.36
C SER A 154 -8.26 2.52 11.42
N LEU A 155 -9.25 2.34 10.56
CA LEU A 155 -10.07 1.14 10.48
C LEU A 155 -9.44 0.02 9.63
N ILE A 156 -8.38 0.31 8.90
CA ILE A 156 -7.68 -0.69 8.06
C ILE A 156 -6.82 -1.57 8.97
N LYS A 157 -7.02 -2.90 8.86
CA LYS A 157 -6.29 -3.89 9.66
C LYS A 157 -5.41 -4.77 8.79
#